data_0a6afdf25b6a866388418944c54ba7ee
#
_entry.id   0a6afdf25b6a866388418944c54ba7ee
#
_cell.length_a   1.000
_cell.length_b   1.000
_cell.length_c   1.000
_cell.angle_alpha   90.00
_cell.angle_beta   90.00
_cell.angle_gamma   90.00
#
_symmetry.space_group_name_H-M   'P 1'
#
loop_
_entity.id
_entity.type
_entity.pdbx_description
1 polymer ?
#
loop_
_entity_poly.entity_id
_entity_poly.type
_entity_poly.pdbx_seq_one_letter_code
_entity_poly.pdbx_strand_id
1 'polypeptide(L)'
;MSKNYNVFITFADQGAVALAQRDYPDIKEKIFTFKSFNESNNINNIDSVMISMVPQAFDFDLFEPMSDNYQGTHYSLNPKFEDANIGIGSVIRERRKNFVKTWKNIYFLQPLNKAALMHIYPNNWLLFKEEKKRYFFKKEFEIKPDNESIFVNL
;
A
#
# COMPACT_ATOMS: atom_id res chain seq x y z
N MET A 1 -15.36 1.04 25.02
CA MET A 1 -14.21 0.13 25.19
C MET A 1 -13.33 0.27 23.96
N SER A 2 -12.10 0.82 24.08
CA SER A 2 -11.15 0.85 22.99
C SER A 2 -10.66 -0.59 22.75
N LYS A 3 -10.89 -1.15 21.57
CA LYS A 3 -10.25 -2.41 21.17
C LYS A 3 -8.74 -2.15 21.05
N ASN A 4 -7.95 -2.74 21.91
CA ASN A 4 -6.50 -2.78 21.72
C ASN A 4 -6.19 -3.82 20.63
N TYR A 5 -5.93 -3.35 19.41
CA TYR A 5 -5.45 -4.21 18.34
C TYR A 5 -3.99 -4.56 18.56
N ASN A 6 -3.64 -5.82 18.31
CA ASN A 6 -2.24 -6.22 18.21
C ASN A 6 -1.73 -5.82 16.82
N VAL A 7 -0.82 -4.83 16.75
CA VAL A 7 -0.34 -4.27 15.49
C VAL A 7 1.04 -4.82 15.17
N PHE A 8 1.22 -5.34 13.96
CA PHE A 8 2.50 -5.77 13.40
C PHE A 8 2.94 -4.84 12.27
N ILE A 9 4.24 -4.62 12.14
CA ILE A 9 4.83 -3.81 11.07
C ILE A 9 5.78 -4.69 10.26
N THR A 10 5.64 -4.69 8.95
CA THR A 10 6.44 -5.54 8.07
C THR A 10 7.16 -4.72 6.99
N PHE A 11 8.39 -5.11 6.69
CA PHE A 11 9.27 -4.52 5.68
C PHE A 11 9.76 -5.60 4.71
N ALA A 12 10.21 -5.18 3.53
CA ALA A 12 10.80 -6.10 2.55
C ALA A 12 12.16 -6.64 3.00
N ASP A 13 12.99 -5.78 3.59
CA ASP A 13 14.40 -6.08 3.88
C ASP A 13 14.77 -6.00 5.37
N GLN A 14 15.83 -6.76 5.72
CA GLN A 14 16.33 -6.86 7.08
C GLN A 14 16.97 -5.56 7.59
N GLY A 15 17.53 -4.74 6.70
CA GLY A 15 18.14 -3.47 7.07
C GLY A 15 17.09 -2.48 7.59
N ALA A 16 15.94 -2.38 6.89
CA ALA A 16 14.82 -1.56 7.34
C ALA A 16 14.26 -2.06 8.68
N VAL A 17 14.14 -3.38 8.87
CA VAL A 17 13.74 -3.97 10.15
C VAL A 17 14.70 -3.59 11.27
N ALA A 18 16.01 -3.74 11.07
CA ALA A 18 17.02 -3.43 12.08
C ALA A 18 16.99 -1.94 12.46
N LEU A 19 16.84 -1.04 11.48
CA LEU A 19 16.70 0.39 11.75
C LEU A 19 15.43 0.70 12.54
N ALA A 20 14.30 0.15 12.14
CA ALA A 20 13.02 0.36 12.83
C ALA A 20 13.06 -0.18 14.27
N GLN A 21 13.62 -1.37 14.48
CA GLN A 21 13.78 -1.96 15.81
C GLN A 21 14.71 -1.15 16.71
N ARG A 22 15.77 -0.55 16.17
CA ARG A 22 16.68 0.35 16.88
C ARG A 22 15.96 1.64 17.30
N ASP A 23 15.20 2.22 16.40
CA ASP A 23 14.55 3.52 16.61
C ASP A 23 13.26 3.39 17.46
N TYR A 24 12.63 2.21 17.46
CA TYR A 24 11.41 1.90 18.20
C TYR A 24 11.56 0.62 19.05
N PRO A 25 12.42 0.63 20.09
CA PRO A 25 12.74 -0.57 20.89
C PRO A 25 11.52 -1.14 21.62
N ASP A 26 10.54 -0.32 21.99
CA ASP A 26 9.33 -0.73 22.72
C ASP A 26 8.39 -1.64 21.91
N ILE A 27 8.50 -1.62 20.58
CA ILE A 27 7.69 -2.44 19.68
C ILE A 27 8.53 -3.36 18.80
N LYS A 28 9.82 -3.54 19.10
CA LYS A 28 10.76 -4.34 18.29
C LYS A 28 10.24 -5.74 17.96
N GLU A 29 9.57 -6.40 18.93
CA GLU A 29 8.99 -7.75 18.77
C GLU A 29 7.79 -7.81 17.83
N LYS A 30 7.31 -6.64 17.36
CA LYS A 30 6.20 -6.50 16.42
C LYS A 30 6.66 -6.06 15.02
N ILE A 31 7.98 -5.97 14.80
CA ILE A 31 8.59 -5.52 13.55
C ILE A 31 9.30 -6.70 12.89
N PHE A 32 8.90 -7.04 11.65
CA PHE A 32 9.32 -8.23 10.92
C PHE A 32 9.72 -7.90 9.47
N THR A 33 10.47 -8.81 8.84
CA THR A 33 10.48 -8.86 7.37
C THR A 33 9.24 -9.59 6.86
N PHE A 34 8.89 -9.44 5.57
CA PHE A 34 7.80 -10.23 4.95
C PHE A 34 8.04 -11.73 5.13
N LYS A 35 9.31 -12.16 4.95
CA LYS A 35 9.70 -13.57 5.13
C LYS A 35 9.50 -14.03 6.57
N SER A 36 10.10 -13.34 7.55
CA SER A 36 10.05 -13.76 8.95
C SER A 36 8.64 -13.69 9.54
N PHE A 37 7.80 -12.77 9.05
CA PHE A 37 6.40 -12.71 9.44
C PHE A 37 5.63 -13.94 8.93
N ASN A 38 5.84 -14.32 7.68
CA ASN A 38 5.19 -15.51 7.08
C ASN A 38 5.59 -16.81 7.79
N GLU A 39 6.80 -16.87 8.36
CA GLU A 39 7.31 -18.00 9.15
C GLU A 39 6.85 -17.97 10.62
N SER A 40 6.22 -16.88 11.07
CA SER A 40 5.78 -16.68 12.45
C SER A 40 4.35 -17.23 12.69
N ASN A 41 4.00 -17.42 13.98
CA ASN A 41 2.65 -17.81 14.36
C ASN A 41 1.64 -16.65 14.34
N ASN A 42 2.06 -15.44 13.98
CA ASN A 42 1.21 -14.25 13.97
C ASN A 42 0.21 -14.19 12.80
N ILE A 43 0.42 -14.97 11.74
CA ILE A 43 -0.45 -15.02 10.57
C ILE A 43 -1.88 -15.44 10.89
N ASN A 44 -2.10 -16.26 11.93
CA ASN A 44 -3.41 -16.77 12.33
C ASN A 44 -4.15 -15.89 13.36
N ASN A 45 -3.72 -14.66 13.57
CA ASN A 45 -4.31 -13.77 14.56
C ASN A 45 -5.37 -12.86 13.92
N ILE A 46 -6.64 -13.25 14.00
CA ILE A 46 -7.78 -12.53 13.40
C ILE A 46 -7.99 -11.12 14.00
N ASP A 47 -7.73 -10.96 15.30
CA ASP A 47 -7.92 -9.67 16.00
C ASP A 47 -6.67 -8.78 15.94
N SER A 48 -5.85 -8.94 14.89
CA SER A 48 -4.64 -8.17 14.70
C SER A 48 -4.66 -7.34 13.42
N VAL A 49 -3.76 -6.37 13.36
CA VAL A 49 -3.54 -5.49 12.21
C VAL A 49 -2.09 -5.65 11.75
N MET A 50 -1.89 -5.91 10.48
CA MET A 50 -0.58 -5.87 9.84
C MET A 50 -0.45 -4.62 8.97
N ILE A 51 0.67 -3.92 9.10
CA ILE A 51 1.00 -2.74 8.28
C ILE A 51 2.27 -3.06 7.51
N SER A 52 2.16 -3.23 6.19
CA SER A 52 3.32 -3.45 5.31
C SER A 52 3.83 -2.14 4.74
N MET A 53 5.13 -1.89 4.90
CA MET A 53 5.78 -0.66 4.51
C MET A 53 6.38 -0.76 3.12
N VAL A 54 5.86 0.04 2.20
CA VAL A 54 6.41 0.29 0.84
C VAL A 54 6.78 -1.00 0.08
N PRO A 55 5.92 -2.02 0.00
CA PRO A 55 6.24 -3.20 -0.80
C PRO A 55 6.40 -2.84 -2.29
N GLN A 56 7.42 -3.43 -2.93
CA GLN A 56 7.80 -3.17 -4.31
C GLN A 56 7.37 -4.34 -5.22
N ALA A 57 7.38 -4.12 -6.53
CA ALA A 57 7.02 -5.15 -7.49
C ALA A 57 7.96 -6.39 -7.44
N PHE A 58 9.21 -6.22 -7.03
CA PHE A 58 10.17 -7.34 -6.88
C PHE A 58 10.01 -8.12 -5.57
N ASP A 59 9.29 -7.56 -4.57
CA ASP A 59 8.99 -8.25 -3.31
C ASP A 59 7.79 -9.18 -3.41
N PHE A 60 7.14 -9.23 -4.57
CA PHE A 60 5.83 -9.84 -4.77
C PHE A 60 5.78 -11.30 -4.32
N ASP A 61 6.82 -12.07 -4.60
CA ASP A 61 6.88 -13.51 -4.27
C ASP A 61 6.92 -13.78 -2.75
N LEU A 62 7.31 -12.79 -1.94
CA LEU A 62 7.26 -12.84 -0.47
C LEU A 62 6.01 -12.16 0.09
N PHE A 63 5.58 -11.07 -0.54
CA PHE A 63 4.47 -10.26 -0.07
C PHE A 63 3.11 -10.91 -0.30
N GLU A 64 2.87 -11.50 -1.48
CA GLU A 64 1.59 -12.14 -1.81
C GLU A 64 1.27 -13.31 -0.87
N PRO A 65 2.17 -14.33 -0.66
CA PRO A 65 1.87 -15.41 0.26
C PRO A 65 1.68 -14.95 1.71
N MET A 66 2.44 -13.96 2.16
CA MET A 66 2.28 -13.37 3.48
C MET A 66 0.90 -12.73 3.63
N SER A 67 0.48 -11.99 2.61
CA SER A 67 -0.82 -11.30 2.61
C SER A 67 -1.99 -12.26 2.53
N ASP A 68 -1.93 -13.27 1.65
CA ASP A 68 -3.01 -14.24 1.45
C ASP A 68 -3.21 -15.17 2.66
N ASN A 69 -2.13 -15.49 3.37
CA ASN A 69 -2.20 -16.35 4.56
C ASN A 69 -2.62 -15.59 5.83
N TYR A 70 -2.48 -14.26 5.84
CA TYR A 70 -2.80 -13.47 7.03
C TYR A 70 -4.30 -13.34 7.25
N GLN A 71 -4.77 -13.68 8.45
CA GLN A 71 -6.19 -13.70 8.79
C GLN A 71 -6.72 -12.40 9.40
N GLY A 72 -5.83 -11.51 9.85
CA GLY A 72 -6.19 -10.19 10.40
C GLY A 72 -6.43 -9.13 9.33
N THR A 73 -6.54 -7.88 9.76
CA THR A 73 -6.66 -6.76 8.83
C THR A 73 -5.29 -6.34 8.31
N HIS A 74 -5.09 -6.31 7.00
CA HIS A 74 -3.83 -5.95 6.37
C HIS A 74 -3.93 -4.58 5.68
N TYR A 75 -3.04 -3.67 6.06
CA TYR A 75 -2.84 -2.38 5.39
C TYR A 75 -1.47 -2.36 4.69
N SER A 76 -1.44 -1.85 3.46
CA SER A 76 -0.19 -1.58 2.76
C SER A 76 0.00 -0.07 2.59
N LEU A 77 1.12 0.46 3.08
CA LEU A 77 1.46 1.88 2.96
C LEU A 77 2.38 2.10 1.77
N ASN A 78 1.98 3.00 0.86
CA ASN A 78 2.72 3.38 -0.34
C ASN A 78 3.22 2.18 -1.17
N PRO A 79 2.38 1.18 -1.48
CA PRO A 79 2.80 0.07 -2.32
C PRO A 79 3.18 0.57 -3.72
N LYS A 80 4.24 0.00 -4.30
CA LYS A 80 4.71 0.30 -5.66
C LYS A 80 4.48 -0.90 -6.57
N PHE A 81 3.23 -1.29 -6.72
CA PHE A 81 2.81 -2.40 -7.59
C PHE A 81 2.32 -1.95 -8.97
N GLU A 82 2.29 -0.63 -9.24
CA GLU A 82 1.86 -0.10 -10.54
C GLU A 82 2.75 -0.60 -11.69
N ASP A 83 4.02 -0.89 -11.40
CA ASP A 83 4.94 -1.58 -12.29
C ASP A 83 4.78 -3.11 -12.29
N ALA A 84 3.68 -3.65 -11.79
CA ALA A 84 3.36 -5.08 -11.80
C ALA A 84 3.29 -5.69 -13.23
N ASN A 85 3.37 -4.84 -14.27
CA ASN A 85 3.62 -5.25 -15.65
C ASN A 85 5.06 -5.76 -15.88
N ILE A 86 5.99 -5.55 -14.92
CA ILE A 86 7.36 -6.03 -14.96
C ILE A 86 7.36 -7.48 -14.48
N GLY A 87 7.43 -8.40 -15.40
CA GLY A 87 7.55 -9.83 -15.16
C GLY A 87 7.75 -10.57 -16.48
N ILE A 88 8.68 -11.55 -16.49
CA ILE A 88 8.89 -12.42 -17.64
C ILE A 88 7.76 -13.45 -17.64
N GLY A 89 6.82 -13.30 -18.58
CA GLY A 89 5.70 -14.24 -18.81
C GLY A 89 4.32 -13.64 -18.54
N SER A 90 3.36 -14.00 -19.41
CA SER A 90 1.97 -13.50 -19.33
C SER A 90 1.23 -13.99 -18.07
N VAL A 91 1.49 -15.21 -17.65
CA VAL A 91 0.84 -15.86 -16.49
C VAL A 91 1.21 -15.15 -15.18
N ILE A 92 2.49 -14.84 -14.99
CA ILE A 92 2.96 -14.13 -13.77
C ILE A 92 2.37 -12.73 -13.72
N ARG A 93 2.33 -12.02 -14.84
CA ARG A 93 1.72 -10.69 -14.92
C ARG A 93 0.23 -10.72 -14.60
N GLU A 94 -0.49 -11.70 -15.09
CA GLU A 94 -1.92 -11.84 -14.82
C GLU A 94 -2.19 -12.17 -13.34
N ARG A 95 -1.43 -13.08 -12.75
CA ARG A 95 -1.51 -13.39 -11.30
C ARG A 95 -1.32 -12.13 -10.46
N ARG A 96 -0.25 -11.35 -10.73
CA ARG A 96 0.04 -10.11 -10.00
C ARG A 96 -1.07 -9.06 -10.16
N LYS A 97 -1.60 -8.89 -11.36
CA LYS A 97 -2.75 -8.00 -11.60
C LYS A 97 -3.99 -8.43 -10.83
N ASN A 98 -4.27 -9.72 -10.79
CA ASN A 98 -5.42 -10.26 -10.07
C ASN A 98 -5.27 -10.05 -8.56
N PHE A 99 -4.09 -10.30 -8.01
CA PHE A 99 -3.80 -10.00 -6.60
C PHE A 99 -3.98 -8.51 -6.28
N VAL A 100 -3.42 -7.60 -7.07
CA VAL A 100 -3.56 -6.15 -6.83
C VAL A 100 -5.01 -5.70 -6.89
N LYS A 101 -5.85 -6.31 -7.72
CA LYS A 101 -7.30 -6.01 -7.80
C LYS A 101 -8.08 -6.41 -6.53
N THR A 102 -7.57 -7.31 -5.70
CA THR A 102 -8.20 -7.67 -4.43
C THR A 102 -8.03 -6.57 -3.37
N TRP A 103 -7.06 -5.69 -3.57
CA TRP A 103 -6.76 -4.60 -2.65
C TRP A 103 -7.64 -3.39 -2.91
N LYS A 104 -8.07 -2.74 -1.82
CA LYS A 104 -8.90 -1.55 -1.85
C LYS A 104 -8.06 -0.31 -1.55
N ASN A 105 -8.08 0.66 -2.45
CA ASN A 105 -7.51 1.97 -2.16
C ASN A 105 -8.37 2.69 -1.13
N ILE A 106 -7.82 2.94 0.06
CA ILE A 106 -8.51 3.70 1.12
C ILE A 106 -8.04 5.15 1.19
N TYR A 107 -6.78 5.38 0.85
CA TYR A 107 -6.20 6.72 0.77
C TYR A 107 -5.15 6.76 -0.34
N PHE A 108 -5.20 7.80 -1.16
CA PHE A 108 -4.23 8.05 -2.22
C PHE A 108 -4.00 9.55 -2.36
N LEU A 109 -2.74 9.96 -2.39
CA LEU A 109 -2.35 11.33 -2.68
C LEU A 109 -1.13 11.31 -3.59
N GLN A 110 -1.29 11.80 -4.81
CA GLN A 110 -0.22 11.92 -5.79
C GLN A 110 -0.02 13.39 -6.15
N PRO A 111 1.13 13.99 -5.80
CA PRO A 111 1.50 15.29 -6.30
C PRO A 111 1.83 15.20 -7.79
N LEU A 112 1.34 16.15 -8.56
CA LEU A 112 1.56 16.33 -9.99
C LEU A 112 2.19 17.70 -10.25
N ASN A 113 2.63 17.97 -11.49
CA ASN A 113 3.10 19.30 -11.84
C ASN A 113 1.94 20.32 -11.78
N LYS A 114 2.00 21.22 -10.80
CA LYS A 114 0.95 22.22 -10.50
C LYS A 114 -0.45 21.62 -10.31
N ALA A 115 -0.52 20.39 -9.79
CA ALA A 115 -1.77 19.70 -9.53
C ALA A 115 -1.60 18.64 -8.44
N ALA A 116 -2.69 18.04 -7.99
CA ALA A 116 -2.70 16.86 -7.13
C ALA A 116 -3.91 15.98 -7.44
N LEU A 117 -3.70 14.67 -7.43
CA LEU A 117 -4.77 13.68 -7.48
C LEU A 117 -4.93 13.06 -6.10
N MET A 118 -6.15 13.05 -5.57
CA MET A 118 -6.46 12.54 -4.23
C MET A 118 -7.66 11.57 -4.29
N HIS A 119 -7.60 10.55 -3.45
CA HIS A 119 -8.73 9.67 -3.18
C HIS A 119 -8.78 9.36 -1.68
N ILE A 120 -9.96 9.42 -1.10
CA ILE A 120 -10.24 9.02 0.28
C ILE A 120 -11.52 8.18 0.26
N TYR A 121 -11.41 6.88 0.51
CA TYR A 121 -12.57 5.98 0.56
C TYR A 121 -13.59 6.45 1.62
N PRO A 122 -14.88 6.43 1.35
CA PRO A 122 -15.57 5.88 0.17
C PRO A 122 -15.83 6.89 -0.98
N ASN A 123 -15.22 8.08 -0.93
CA ASN A 123 -15.44 9.13 -1.93
C ASN A 123 -14.77 8.81 -3.27
N ASN A 124 -15.08 9.61 -4.26
CA ASN A 124 -14.50 9.53 -5.60
C ASN A 124 -13.07 10.10 -5.67
N TRP A 125 -12.44 9.99 -6.82
CA TRP A 125 -11.14 10.57 -7.11
C TRP A 125 -11.26 12.06 -7.39
N LEU A 126 -10.47 12.89 -6.73
CA LEU A 126 -10.53 14.34 -6.81
C LEU A 126 -9.25 14.87 -7.45
N LEU A 127 -9.41 15.65 -8.52
CA LEU A 127 -8.32 16.38 -9.15
C LEU A 127 -8.31 17.83 -8.69
N PHE A 128 -7.15 18.29 -8.27
CA PHE A 128 -6.91 19.67 -7.85
C PHE A 128 -5.86 20.31 -8.74
N LYS A 129 -6.00 21.60 -9.02
CA LYS A 129 -5.01 22.45 -9.69
C LYS A 129 -4.38 23.41 -8.69
N GLU A 130 -3.06 23.57 -8.77
CA GLU A 130 -2.34 24.57 -8.00
C GLU A 130 -2.41 25.94 -8.69
N GLU A 131 -2.91 26.94 -7.99
CA GLU A 131 -2.89 28.35 -8.39
C GLU A 131 -2.43 29.18 -7.20
N LYS A 132 -1.37 29.99 -7.36
CA LYS A 132 -0.81 30.85 -6.31
C LYS A 132 -0.48 30.10 -5.01
N LYS A 133 0.13 28.89 -5.12
CA LYS A 133 0.48 28.02 -4.00
C LYS A 133 -0.72 27.48 -3.18
N ARG A 134 -1.90 27.46 -3.77
CA ARG A 134 -3.12 26.86 -3.20
C ARG A 134 -3.71 25.87 -4.18
N TYR A 135 -4.35 24.82 -3.66
CA TYR A 135 -5.00 23.80 -4.47
C TYR A 135 -6.49 24.10 -4.55
N PHE A 136 -7.01 24.15 -5.79
CA PHE A 136 -8.43 24.34 -6.07
C PHE A 136 -8.98 23.09 -6.74
N PHE A 137 -10.15 22.66 -6.28
CA PHE A 137 -10.87 21.55 -6.89
C PHE A 137 -11.16 21.84 -8.37
N LYS A 138 -10.90 20.82 -9.19
CA LYS A 138 -11.14 20.88 -10.66
C LYS A 138 -12.17 19.91 -11.11
N LYS A 139 -12.00 18.61 -10.78
CA LYS A 139 -12.86 17.56 -11.27
C LYS A 139 -12.88 16.36 -10.34
N GLU A 140 -14.00 15.64 -10.41
CA GLU A 140 -14.23 14.37 -9.74
C GLU A 140 -14.36 13.26 -10.77
N PHE A 141 -13.83 12.06 -10.45
CA PHE A 141 -13.89 10.86 -11.26
C PHE A 141 -14.33 9.68 -10.42
N GLU A 142 -15.21 8.85 -10.92
CA GLU A 142 -15.69 7.64 -10.22
C GLU A 142 -14.60 6.57 -10.11
N ILE A 143 -13.72 6.49 -11.10
CA ILE A 143 -12.57 5.57 -11.15
C ILE A 143 -11.28 6.37 -11.26
N LYS A 144 -10.14 5.73 -10.90
CA LYS A 144 -8.82 6.37 -11.02
C LYS A 144 -8.61 6.85 -12.46
N PRO A 145 -8.44 8.17 -12.71
CA PRO A 145 -8.21 8.69 -14.04
C PRO A 145 -6.81 8.30 -14.53
N ASP A 146 -6.68 8.09 -15.83
CA ASP A 146 -5.40 7.96 -16.50
C ASP A 146 -4.72 9.34 -16.72
N ASN A 147 -3.47 9.31 -17.15
CA ASN A 147 -2.69 10.53 -17.36
C ASN A 147 -3.30 11.47 -18.41
N GLU A 148 -3.94 10.92 -19.45
CA GLU A 148 -4.60 11.71 -20.49
C GLU A 148 -5.82 12.44 -19.92
N SER A 149 -6.67 11.73 -19.19
CA SER A 149 -7.83 12.31 -18.49
C SER A 149 -7.43 13.40 -17.50
N ILE A 150 -6.32 13.22 -16.79
CA ILE A 150 -5.77 14.24 -15.88
C ILE A 150 -5.35 15.47 -16.68
N PHE A 151 -4.56 15.28 -17.74
CA PHE A 151 -4.01 16.37 -18.53
C PHE A 151 -5.09 17.25 -19.19
N VAL A 152 -6.12 16.62 -19.78
CA VAL A 152 -7.23 17.34 -20.45
C VAL A 152 -8.06 18.17 -19.47
N ASN A 153 -8.05 17.85 -18.15
CA ASN A 153 -8.84 18.51 -17.14
C ASN A 153 -8.04 19.49 -16.25
N LEU A 154 -6.76 19.74 -16.56
CA LEU A 154 -5.91 20.73 -15.88
C LEU A 154 -5.82 22.05 -16.68
#